data_10e8b7e59d3052d8b83e582fb584777d
#
_entry.id   10e8b7e59d3052d8b83e582fb584777d
#
_cell.length_a   1.000
_cell.length_b   1.000
_cell.length_c   1.000
_cell.angle_alpha   90.00
_cell.angle_beta   90.00
_cell.angle_gamma   90.00
#
_symmetry.space_group_name_H-M   'P 1'
#
loop_
_entity.id
_entity.type
_entity.pdbx_description
1 polymer ?
#
loop_
_entity_poly.entity_id
_entity_poly.type
_entity_poly.pdbx_seq_one_letter_code
_entity_poly.pdbx_strand_id
1 'polypeptide(L)'
;MNTKIILAVVLAIIVVAAWAVNAHRNKGFKTVSPEEFGQIIGDTATVQLLDVRTKEEYEEGHIADALLVDFYSYNFEEQAAAKLSKEKAVAVYCRSGRRSASAAQKLVKLGYEVINLDGGILAWQRAKN
;
A
#
# COMPACT_ATOMS: atom_id res chain seq x y z
N MET A 1 -2.87 40.42 -22.54
CA MET A 1 -3.10 38.95 -22.44
C MET A 1 -4.58 38.71 -22.24
N ASN A 2 -5.14 37.72 -22.95
CA ASN A 2 -6.58 37.41 -22.85
C ASN A 2 -6.93 36.87 -21.47
N THR A 3 -7.98 37.38 -20.85
CA THR A 3 -8.45 36.97 -19.50
C THR A 3 -8.69 35.45 -19.41
N LYS A 4 -9.16 34.82 -20.50
CA LYS A 4 -9.37 33.37 -20.58
C LYS A 4 -8.06 32.58 -20.46
N ILE A 5 -6.97 33.07 -21.04
CA ILE A 5 -5.65 32.44 -20.98
C ILE A 5 -5.09 32.59 -19.57
N ILE A 6 -5.25 33.75 -18.93
CA ILE A 6 -4.80 33.97 -17.55
C ILE A 6 -5.52 33.02 -16.59
N LEU A 7 -6.85 32.88 -16.71
CA LEU A 7 -7.65 31.94 -15.91
C LEU A 7 -7.21 30.49 -16.10
N ALA A 8 -6.95 30.06 -17.33
CA ALA A 8 -6.49 28.70 -17.63
C ALA A 8 -5.13 28.40 -17.00
N VAL A 9 -4.19 29.36 -17.06
CA VAL A 9 -2.86 29.21 -16.45
C VAL A 9 -2.96 29.15 -14.93
N VAL A 10 -3.76 30.00 -14.31
CA VAL A 10 -3.98 30.01 -12.84
C VAL A 10 -4.59 28.68 -12.38
N LEU A 11 -5.61 28.16 -13.08
CA LEU A 11 -6.24 26.88 -12.76
C LEU A 11 -5.22 25.72 -12.89
N ALA A 12 -4.39 25.72 -13.94
CA ALA A 12 -3.36 24.70 -14.12
C ALA A 12 -2.34 24.72 -12.97
N ILE A 13 -1.91 25.90 -12.52
CA ILE A 13 -0.99 26.04 -11.37
C ILE A 13 -1.62 25.52 -10.09
N ILE A 14 -2.90 25.81 -9.83
CA ILE A 14 -3.62 25.34 -8.64
C ILE A 14 -3.71 23.82 -8.64
N VAL A 15 -4.04 23.20 -9.77
CA VAL A 15 -4.14 21.73 -9.89
C VAL A 15 -2.79 21.06 -9.64
N VAL A 16 -1.71 21.58 -10.23
CA VAL A 16 -0.35 21.04 -10.03
C VAL A 16 0.09 21.20 -8.58
N ALA A 17 -0.18 22.35 -7.95
CA ALA A 17 0.16 22.58 -6.56
C ALA A 17 -0.62 21.66 -5.62
N ALA A 18 -1.91 21.43 -5.86
CA ALA A 18 -2.75 20.51 -5.08
C ALA A 18 -2.26 19.08 -5.20
N TRP A 19 -1.90 18.65 -6.41
CA TRP A 19 -1.34 17.32 -6.66
C TRP A 19 0.01 17.13 -5.95
N ALA A 20 0.92 18.11 -6.04
CA ALA A 20 2.23 18.07 -5.39
C ALA A 20 2.11 18.01 -3.86
N VAL A 21 1.20 18.80 -3.26
CA VAL A 21 0.94 18.77 -1.82
C VAL A 21 0.39 17.42 -1.39
N ASN A 22 -0.55 16.86 -2.13
CA ASN A 22 -1.13 15.55 -1.84
C ASN A 22 -0.08 14.42 -1.93
N ALA A 23 0.74 14.42 -2.97
CA ALA A 23 1.84 13.47 -3.16
C ALA A 23 2.87 13.56 -2.03
N HIS A 24 3.18 14.77 -1.58
CA HIS A 24 4.12 15.00 -0.48
C HIS A 24 3.59 14.52 0.87
N ARG A 25 2.28 14.69 1.12
CA ARG A 25 1.63 14.25 2.37
C ARG A 25 1.57 12.74 2.50
N ASN A 26 1.35 12.00 1.43
CA ASN A 26 1.04 10.57 1.48
C ASN A 26 2.27 9.67 1.39
N LYS A 27 3.50 10.21 1.17
CA LYS A 27 4.70 9.39 0.91
C LYS A 27 4.45 8.26 -0.10
N GLY A 28 3.37 8.39 -0.88
CA GLY A 28 2.96 7.41 -1.88
C GLY A 28 2.13 6.24 -1.36
N PHE A 29 1.91 6.08 -0.05
CA PHE A 29 1.03 5.04 0.49
C PHE A 29 0.27 5.55 1.73
N LYS A 30 -0.80 4.83 2.06
CA LYS A 30 -1.71 5.14 3.17
C LYS A 30 -1.60 4.04 4.22
N THR A 31 -1.56 4.40 5.50
CA THR A 31 -1.62 3.45 6.64
C THR A 31 -2.98 3.54 7.28
N VAL A 32 -3.65 2.41 7.45
CA VAL A 32 -5.04 2.35 7.92
C VAL A 32 -5.18 1.41 9.12
N SER A 33 -6.26 1.60 9.89
CA SER A 33 -6.61 0.74 11.03
C SER A 33 -6.96 -0.69 10.58
N PRO A 34 -6.93 -1.68 11.51
CA PRO A 34 -7.38 -3.03 11.19
C PRO A 34 -8.81 -3.09 10.66
N GLU A 35 -9.72 -2.28 11.17
CA GLU A 35 -11.12 -2.24 10.73
C GLU A 35 -11.23 -1.77 9.29
N GLU A 36 -10.56 -0.67 8.96
CA GLU A 36 -10.54 -0.13 7.58
C GLU A 36 -9.83 -1.10 6.64
N PHE A 37 -8.71 -1.70 7.08
CA PHE A 37 -7.98 -2.69 6.31
C PHE A 37 -8.87 -3.90 5.96
N GLY A 38 -9.66 -4.38 6.93
CA GLY A 38 -10.60 -5.47 6.71
C GLY A 38 -11.65 -5.17 5.65
N GLN A 39 -12.16 -3.94 5.64
CA GLN A 39 -13.10 -3.49 4.61
C GLN A 39 -12.44 -3.44 3.23
N ILE A 40 -11.21 -2.93 3.16
CA ILE A 40 -10.46 -2.78 1.91
C ILE A 40 -10.16 -4.14 1.29
N ILE A 41 -9.64 -5.11 2.06
CA ILE A 41 -9.26 -6.42 1.53
C ILE A 41 -10.46 -7.29 1.17
N GLY A 42 -11.67 -6.93 1.61
CA GLY A 42 -12.91 -7.60 1.21
C GLY A 42 -13.23 -7.42 -0.28
N ASP A 43 -12.72 -6.39 -0.92
CA ASP A 43 -12.92 -6.15 -2.36
C ASP A 43 -11.78 -6.79 -3.17
N THR A 44 -11.89 -8.09 -3.38
CA THR A 44 -10.85 -8.88 -4.08
C THR A 44 -10.75 -8.57 -5.56
N ALA A 45 -11.74 -7.90 -6.14
CA ALA A 45 -11.70 -7.48 -7.55
C ALA A 45 -10.70 -6.33 -7.76
N THR A 46 -10.51 -5.44 -6.76
CA THR A 46 -9.68 -4.24 -6.87
C THR A 46 -8.46 -4.25 -5.96
N VAL A 47 -8.37 -5.19 -5.00
CA VAL A 47 -7.30 -5.25 -4.00
C VAL A 47 -6.70 -6.65 -3.92
N GLN A 48 -5.40 -6.71 -3.82
CA GLN A 48 -4.62 -7.93 -3.57
C GLN A 48 -3.88 -7.79 -2.24
N LEU A 49 -3.83 -8.87 -1.47
CA LEU A 49 -3.28 -8.89 -0.11
C LEU A 49 -1.87 -9.48 -0.10
N LEU A 50 -0.92 -8.79 0.51
CA LEU A 50 0.49 -9.18 0.56
C LEU A 50 0.99 -9.25 1.99
N ASP A 51 1.48 -10.42 2.39
CA ASP A 51 2.21 -10.67 3.63
C ASP A 51 3.71 -10.58 3.31
N VAL A 52 4.44 -9.69 4.00
CA VAL A 52 5.89 -9.51 3.79
C VAL A 52 6.72 -10.09 4.93
N ARG A 53 6.12 -10.96 5.74
CA ARG A 53 6.81 -11.68 6.82
C ARG A 53 7.63 -12.84 6.24
N THR A 54 8.31 -13.57 7.12
CA THR A 54 9.03 -14.79 6.74
C THR A 54 8.06 -15.93 6.45
N LYS A 55 8.55 -16.95 5.76
CA LYS A 55 7.79 -18.17 5.48
C LYS A 55 7.31 -18.84 6.78
N GLU A 56 8.17 -18.88 7.79
CA GLU A 56 7.85 -19.48 9.10
C GLU A 56 6.72 -18.73 9.78
N GLU A 57 6.74 -17.40 9.79
CA GLU A 57 5.65 -16.59 10.34
C GLU A 57 4.34 -16.82 9.58
N TYR A 58 4.41 -16.88 8.26
CA TYR A 58 3.25 -17.12 7.39
C TYR A 58 2.61 -18.48 7.68
N GLU A 59 3.41 -19.53 7.83
CA GLU A 59 2.94 -20.89 8.11
C GLU A 59 2.29 -21.02 9.49
N GLU A 60 2.72 -20.23 10.48
CA GLU A 60 2.11 -20.19 11.80
C GLU A 60 0.70 -19.58 11.79
N GLY A 61 0.35 -18.85 10.76
CA GLY A 61 -0.93 -18.21 10.58
C GLY A 61 -0.80 -16.93 9.77
N HIS A 62 -1.74 -16.71 8.87
CA HIS A 62 -1.76 -15.51 8.01
C HIS A 62 -3.20 -15.11 7.71
N ILE A 63 -3.40 -13.89 7.23
CA ILE A 63 -4.72 -13.42 6.80
C ILE A 63 -5.10 -14.19 5.54
N ALA A 64 -6.35 -14.68 5.48
CA ALA A 64 -6.83 -15.50 4.37
C ALA A 64 -6.53 -14.85 3.01
N ASP A 65 -6.09 -15.66 2.05
CA ASP A 65 -5.78 -15.27 0.67
C ASP A 65 -4.53 -14.38 0.50
N ALA A 66 -3.75 -14.15 1.56
CA ALA A 66 -2.52 -13.38 1.46
C ALA A 66 -1.47 -14.09 0.61
N LEU A 67 -0.89 -13.36 -0.33
CA LEU A 67 0.32 -13.77 -1.04
C LEU A 67 1.52 -13.52 -0.13
N LEU A 68 2.56 -14.33 -0.24
CA LEU A 68 3.77 -14.18 0.56
C LEU A 68 4.94 -13.74 -0.30
N VAL A 69 5.58 -12.63 0.09
CA VAL A 69 6.92 -12.26 -0.37
C VAL A 69 7.70 -11.75 0.83
N ASP A 70 8.71 -12.52 1.25
CA ASP A 70 9.55 -12.15 2.40
C ASP A 70 10.32 -10.85 2.11
N PHE A 71 10.09 -9.83 2.95
CA PHE A 71 10.75 -8.53 2.82
C PHE A 71 12.28 -8.64 2.88
N TYR A 72 12.81 -9.62 3.61
CA TYR A 72 14.26 -9.82 3.75
C TYR A 72 14.90 -10.56 2.58
N SER A 73 14.12 -11.00 1.59
CA SER A 73 14.67 -11.62 0.38
C SER A 73 15.53 -10.60 -0.37
N TYR A 74 16.69 -11.04 -0.86
CA TYR A 74 17.59 -10.17 -1.64
C TYR A 74 16.94 -9.64 -2.93
N ASN A 75 15.95 -10.36 -3.46
CA ASN A 75 15.22 -10.02 -4.69
C ASN A 75 13.74 -9.75 -4.41
N PHE A 76 13.45 -9.03 -3.32
CA PHE A 76 12.07 -8.70 -2.91
C PHE A 76 11.27 -8.06 -4.04
N GLU A 77 11.82 -7.04 -4.70
CA GLU A 77 11.13 -6.31 -5.76
C GLU A 77 10.79 -7.19 -6.95
N GLU A 78 11.68 -8.08 -7.36
CA GLU A 78 11.46 -9.03 -8.45
C GLU A 78 10.35 -10.02 -8.11
N GLN A 79 10.37 -10.57 -6.89
CA GLN A 79 9.34 -11.52 -6.43
C GLN A 79 7.98 -10.83 -6.34
N ALA A 80 7.92 -9.62 -5.81
CA ALA A 80 6.70 -8.84 -5.73
C ALA A 80 6.12 -8.57 -7.12
N ALA A 81 6.94 -8.11 -8.05
CA ALA A 81 6.51 -7.83 -9.43
C ALA A 81 5.99 -9.07 -10.14
N ALA A 82 6.57 -10.25 -9.84
CA ALA A 82 6.15 -11.52 -10.44
C ALA A 82 4.77 -11.99 -9.91
N LYS A 83 4.44 -11.67 -8.66
CA LYS A 83 3.21 -12.14 -8.00
C LYS A 83 2.06 -11.14 -8.05
N LEU A 84 2.36 -9.84 -8.11
CA LEU A 84 1.36 -8.77 -7.99
C LEU A 84 0.90 -8.24 -9.35
N SER A 85 -0.38 -7.90 -9.43
CA SER A 85 -0.98 -7.23 -10.60
C SER A 85 -0.86 -5.71 -10.45
N LYS A 86 -0.48 -5.02 -11.50
CA LYS A 86 -0.47 -3.54 -11.56
C LYS A 86 -1.89 -2.94 -11.57
N GLU A 87 -2.88 -3.76 -11.88
CA GLU A 87 -4.28 -3.32 -11.99
C GLU A 87 -5.01 -3.31 -10.64
N LYS A 88 -4.39 -3.89 -9.60
CA LYS A 88 -4.98 -3.94 -8.26
C LYS A 88 -4.11 -3.19 -7.27
N ALA A 89 -4.74 -2.50 -6.32
CA ALA A 89 -4.07 -1.93 -5.17
C ALA A 89 -3.48 -3.05 -4.31
N VAL A 90 -2.35 -2.80 -3.65
CA VAL A 90 -1.69 -3.77 -2.76
C VAL A 90 -1.99 -3.38 -1.31
N ALA A 91 -2.69 -4.25 -0.61
CA ALA A 91 -2.86 -4.17 0.84
C ALA A 91 -1.75 -5.00 1.48
N VAL A 92 -0.81 -4.37 2.19
CA VAL A 92 0.41 -4.99 2.70
C VAL A 92 0.43 -4.99 4.22
N TYR A 93 0.93 -6.09 4.80
CA TYR A 93 1.12 -6.18 6.25
C TYR A 93 2.35 -7.00 6.61
N CYS A 94 2.82 -6.78 7.83
CA CYS A 94 3.82 -7.62 8.47
C CYS A 94 3.39 -7.94 9.90
N ARG A 95 4.31 -8.22 10.81
CA ARG A 95 3.97 -8.56 12.20
C ARG A 95 3.47 -7.32 12.97
N SER A 96 4.23 -6.21 12.94
CA SER A 96 3.97 -5.02 13.76
C SER A 96 3.82 -3.72 12.96
N GLY A 97 3.99 -3.78 11.63
CA GLY A 97 3.85 -2.61 10.73
C GLY A 97 5.17 -2.02 10.23
N ARG A 98 6.32 -2.41 10.79
CA ARG A 98 7.63 -1.82 10.43
C ARG A 98 8.15 -2.30 9.08
N ARG A 99 8.22 -3.62 8.87
CA ARG A 99 8.67 -4.20 7.58
C ARG A 99 7.73 -3.82 6.45
N SER A 100 6.42 -3.83 6.71
CA SER A 100 5.43 -3.50 5.69
C SER A 100 5.45 -2.03 5.30
N ALA A 101 5.78 -1.11 6.20
CA ALA A 101 5.97 0.30 5.86
C ALA A 101 7.15 0.48 4.88
N SER A 102 8.27 -0.22 5.15
CA SER A 102 9.43 -0.21 4.25
C SER A 102 9.12 -0.88 2.91
N ALA A 103 8.40 -2.01 2.94
CA ALA A 103 7.95 -2.70 1.73
C ALA A 103 7.02 -1.80 0.90
N ALA A 104 6.11 -1.07 1.57
CA ALA A 104 5.19 -0.14 0.90
C ALA A 104 5.94 0.92 0.11
N GLN A 105 7.02 1.49 0.66
CA GLN A 105 7.84 2.46 -0.05
C GLN A 105 8.44 1.87 -1.34
N LYS A 106 8.94 0.64 -1.27
CA LYS A 106 9.49 -0.06 -2.44
C LYS A 106 8.42 -0.34 -3.49
N LEU A 107 7.24 -0.77 -3.05
CA LEU A 107 6.12 -1.08 -3.95
C LEU A 107 5.59 0.18 -4.67
N VAL A 108 5.52 1.30 -3.96
CA VAL A 108 5.14 2.59 -4.57
C VAL A 108 6.12 2.98 -5.68
N LYS A 109 7.42 2.82 -5.44
CA LYS A 109 8.45 3.09 -6.46
C LYS A 109 8.31 2.20 -7.68
N LEU A 110 7.80 0.99 -7.51
CA LEU A 110 7.50 0.07 -8.60
C LEU A 110 6.20 0.41 -9.35
N GLY A 111 5.44 1.39 -8.88
CA GLY A 111 4.23 1.87 -9.53
C GLY A 111 2.92 1.30 -9.00
N TYR A 112 2.94 0.66 -7.83
CA TYR A 112 1.71 0.15 -7.19
C TYR A 112 1.05 1.22 -6.34
N GLU A 113 -0.28 1.17 -6.26
CA GLU A 113 -1.05 1.83 -5.21
C GLU A 113 -1.00 0.93 -3.97
N VAL A 114 -0.64 1.48 -2.79
CA VAL A 114 -0.35 0.66 -1.61
C VAL A 114 -1.09 1.16 -0.38
N ILE A 115 -1.66 0.23 0.37
CA ILE A 115 -2.31 0.46 1.67
C ILE A 115 -1.58 -0.41 2.70
N ASN A 116 -1.09 0.18 3.79
CA ASN A 116 -0.38 -0.50 4.85
C ASN A 116 -1.29 -0.71 6.08
N LEU A 117 -1.21 -1.89 6.70
CA LEU A 117 -1.94 -2.21 7.93
C LEU A 117 -1.20 -1.65 9.15
N ASP A 118 -1.82 -0.72 9.86
CA ASP A 118 -1.28 -0.18 11.11
C ASP A 118 -1.21 -1.27 12.18
N GLY A 119 -0.03 -1.41 12.79
CA GLY A 119 0.22 -2.38 13.85
C GLY A 119 0.31 -3.84 13.39
N GLY A 120 0.23 -4.10 12.09
CA GLY A 120 0.44 -5.42 11.50
C GLY A 120 -0.57 -6.49 11.95
N ILE A 121 -0.20 -7.76 11.75
CA ILE A 121 -1.09 -8.88 12.11
C ILE A 121 -1.38 -8.94 13.62
N LEU A 122 -0.49 -8.43 14.46
CA LEU A 122 -0.75 -8.37 15.90
C LEU A 122 -1.96 -7.48 16.22
N ALA A 123 -2.05 -6.29 15.60
CA ALA A 123 -3.20 -5.40 15.75
C ALA A 123 -4.45 -6.01 15.10
N TRP A 124 -4.30 -6.66 13.97
CA TRP A 124 -5.38 -7.38 13.29
C TRP A 124 -6.02 -8.44 14.21
N GLN A 125 -5.19 -9.25 14.85
CA GLN A 125 -5.66 -10.31 15.76
C GLN A 125 -6.35 -9.73 16.99
N ARG A 126 -5.82 -8.64 17.56
CA ARG A 126 -6.45 -7.96 18.71
C ARG A 126 -7.82 -7.39 18.37
N ALA A 127 -7.97 -6.84 17.18
CA ALA A 127 -9.23 -6.25 16.72
C ALA A 127 -10.33 -7.32 16.52
N LYS A 128 -9.95 -8.58 16.30
CA LYS A 128 -10.88 -9.69 16.09
C LYS A 128 -11.29 -10.41 17.39
N ASN A 129 -10.58 -10.16 18.50
CA ASN A 129 -10.86 -10.81 19.79
C ASN A 129 -11.79 -9.99 20.67
#